data_5936f7c8784dada28ae984d7a871e4bd
#
_entry.id   5936f7c8784dada28ae984d7a871e4bd
#
_cell.length_a   1.000
_cell.length_b   1.000
_cell.length_c   1.000
_cell.angle_alpha   90.00
_cell.angle_beta   90.00
_cell.angle_gamma   90.00
#
_symmetry.space_group_name_H-M   'P 1'
#
loop_
_entity.id
_entity.type
_entity.pdbx_description
1 polymer ?
#
loop_
_entity_poly.entity_id
_entity_poly.type
_entity_poly.pdbx_seq_one_letter_code
_entity_poly.pdbx_strand_id
1 'polypeptide(L)'
;MTRFIFVTGGVVSSLGKGIASASLAAILEARGLKVTMLKLDPYINVDPGTMSPFQHGEVFVTDDGAETDLDLGHYERFIRTTMSRRNNFTTGRIYTDVLAKERRGDYLGGTVQVIPHITDEIKRRVLEGGEGSDVALVEIGGTVGXIXSQPFLEAVRQMKVELGSKRALSLHLTLVPYIATAGETKTKPTQHSVKEMRTIGLQPDVLICRSDHKIDASSLRKIALFTNVEERAVVPLEDADTIYKIPRMLHEAGLDXLIVEKFXLSCKEAXLSXWDDVADAKLNPEKEVTIAMVGKYMDLLDAYKSLIEAIDHAGIHHRAKVNIRYIDAEDVERKGVDVLNGVDAILVPGGFGNRGVEGKIRTVQHARENKIPYLGICLGMQVAVIEFARNVVGWKDAQSTEFSRDTQHPVIGLITEWQDASGNVETRDEXSDLGGTMRLGGQECVLTEGSNTAEAYGSGVITERHRHRYEVNSSLVPELEKAGLRIAGRSVDGELVEVVEVPDHPWFVACQFHPEFTSTPRDGHGLFSAFINAALNNK
;
A
#
# COMPACT_ATOMS: atom_id res chain seq x y z
N MET A 1 -9.98 -17.61 -20.83
CA MET A 1 -8.53 -17.61 -21.11
C MET A 1 -7.99 -16.21 -20.86
N THR A 2 -7.00 -16.09 -19.97
CA THR A 2 -6.49 -14.80 -19.54
C THR A 2 -5.65 -14.13 -20.61
N ARG A 3 -5.85 -12.83 -20.77
CA ARG A 3 -4.99 -12.00 -21.61
C ARG A 3 -4.06 -11.19 -20.72
N PHE A 4 -2.85 -10.94 -21.20
CA PHE A 4 -1.81 -10.29 -20.40
C PHE A 4 -1.36 -8.99 -21.04
N ILE A 5 -1.25 -7.94 -20.22
CA ILE A 5 -0.64 -6.68 -20.62
C ILE A 5 0.62 -6.52 -19.81
N PHE A 6 1.77 -6.54 -20.46
CA PHE A 6 3.05 -6.38 -19.78
C PHE A 6 3.44 -4.92 -19.81
N VAL A 7 3.62 -4.33 -18.62
CA VAL A 7 3.84 -2.90 -18.47
C VAL A 7 5.29 -2.66 -18.06
N THR A 8 6.00 -1.90 -18.88
CA THR A 8 7.38 -1.54 -18.61
C THR A 8 7.54 -0.02 -18.59
N GLY A 9 8.66 0.46 -18.09
CA GLY A 9 8.93 1.89 -18.04
C GLY A 9 10.33 2.23 -18.46
N GLY A 10 10.48 3.46 -18.93
CA GLY A 10 11.77 3.99 -19.35
C GLY A 10 12.61 4.47 -18.18
N VAL A 11 13.57 5.36 -18.49
CA VAL A 11 14.64 5.73 -17.57
C VAL A 11 14.15 6.37 -16.28
N VAL A 12 13.10 7.16 -16.34
CA VAL A 12 12.65 7.92 -15.16
C VAL A 12 11.77 7.03 -14.28
N SER A 13 12.26 6.70 -13.08
CA SER A 13 11.59 5.74 -12.21
C SER A 13 10.29 6.28 -11.59
N SER A 14 10.14 7.60 -11.49
CA SER A 14 8.96 8.19 -10.86
C SER A 14 7.85 8.51 -11.85
N LEU A 15 7.78 7.78 -12.94
CA LEU A 15 6.78 8.03 -13.99
C LEU A 15 5.34 7.77 -13.57
N GLY A 16 5.12 7.09 -12.46
CA GLY A 16 3.76 6.72 -12.08
C GLY A 16 3.26 5.49 -12.82
N LYS A 17 4.17 4.56 -13.10
CA LYS A 17 3.85 3.33 -13.80
C LYS A 17 2.75 2.55 -13.06
N GLY A 18 2.83 2.49 -11.74
CA GLY A 18 1.83 1.78 -10.95
C GLY A 18 0.46 2.42 -11.05
N ILE A 19 0.39 3.75 -11.00
CA ILE A 19 -0.89 4.45 -11.10
C ILE A 19 -1.46 4.35 -12.52
N ALA A 20 -0.60 4.45 -13.53
CA ALA A 20 -1.09 4.32 -14.91
C ALA A 20 -1.63 2.91 -15.16
N SER A 21 -0.90 1.89 -14.68
CA SER A 21 -1.35 0.50 -14.82
C SER A 21 -2.67 0.27 -14.09
N ALA A 22 -2.75 0.75 -12.85
CA ALA A 22 -3.94 0.56 -12.04
C ALA A 22 -5.13 1.30 -12.65
N SER A 23 -4.87 2.48 -13.23
CA SER A 23 -5.94 3.23 -13.89
C SER A 23 -6.47 2.49 -15.12
N LEU A 24 -5.58 1.92 -15.92
CA LEU A 24 -6.04 1.11 -17.06
C LEU A 24 -6.83 -0.09 -16.56
N ALA A 25 -6.34 -0.75 -15.53
CA ALA A 25 -7.07 -1.88 -14.97
C ALA A 25 -8.47 -1.47 -14.48
N ALA A 26 -8.56 -0.29 -13.86
CA ALA A 26 -9.84 0.22 -13.38
C ALA A 26 -10.81 0.45 -14.54
N ILE A 27 -10.31 0.97 -15.67
CA ILE A 27 -11.18 1.18 -16.83
C ILE A 27 -11.67 -0.16 -17.38
N LEU A 28 -10.78 -1.15 -17.47
CA LEU A 28 -11.18 -2.46 -17.98
C LEU A 28 -12.18 -3.13 -17.03
N GLU A 29 -11.97 -2.98 -15.72
CA GLU A 29 -12.93 -3.48 -14.75
C GLU A 29 -14.29 -2.79 -14.92
N ALA A 30 -14.27 -1.49 -15.21
CA ALA A 30 -15.50 -0.73 -15.43
C ALA A 30 -16.26 -1.20 -16.68
N ARG A 31 -15.57 -1.89 -17.58
CA ARG A 31 -16.22 -2.51 -18.75
C ARG A 31 -16.82 -3.88 -18.43
N GLY A 32 -16.75 -4.31 -17.19
CA GLY A 32 -17.30 -5.59 -16.78
C GLY A 32 -16.33 -6.76 -16.84
N LEU A 33 -15.06 -6.49 -17.10
CA LEU A 33 -14.05 -7.54 -17.17
C LEU A 33 -13.51 -7.85 -15.78
N LYS A 34 -13.14 -9.10 -15.56
CA LYS A 34 -12.40 -9.49 -14.35
C LYS A 34 -10.94 -9.17 -14.58
N VAL A 35 -10.37 -8.31 -13.74
CA VAL A 35 -8.99 -7.91 -13.92
C VAL A 35 -8.18 -8.23 -12.67
N THR A 36 -6.90 -8.49 -12.87
CA THR A 36 -5.97 -8.59 -11.77
C THR A 36 -4.65 -7.92 -12.17
N MET A 37 -3.77 -7.77 -11.21
CA MET A 37 -2.49 -7.10 -11.46
C MET A 37 -1.38 -7.86 -10.76
N LEU A 38 -0.20 -7.85 -11.36
CA LEU A 38 0.99 -8.46 -10.80
C LEU A 38 2.13 -7.45 -10.81
N LYS A 39 2.99 -7.54 -9.80
CA LYS A 39 4.19 -6.71 -9.71
C LYS A 39 5.41 -7.63 -9.64
N LEU A 40 6.34 -7.45 -10.57
CA LEU A 40 7.58 -8.21 -10.62
C LEU A 40 8.72 -7.25 -10.27
N ASP A 41 9.43 -7.53 -9.18
CA ASP A 41 10.48 -6.64 -8.67
C ASP A 41 11.85 -7.25 -8.90
N PRO A 42 12.78 -6.48 -9.48
CA PRO A 42 14.06 -7.05 -9.91
C PRO A 42 15.12 -7.19 -8.80
N TYR A 43 14.81 -6.83 -7.57
CA TYR A 43 15.82 -6.94 -6.51
C TYR A 43 15.92 -8.37 -5.97
N ILE A 44 16.97 -8.59 -5.17
CA ILE A 44 17.34 -9.93 -4.69
C ILE A 44 16.66 -10.27 -3.36
N ASN A 45 16.16 -9.30 -2.63
CA ASN A 45 15.40 -9.59 -1.42
C ASN A 45 14.25 -10.53 -1.77
N VAL A 46 14.02 -11.51 -0.91
CA VAL A 46 12.96 -12.50 -1.17
C VAL A 46 11.59 -11.83 -1.17
N ASP A 47 11.42 -10.86 -0.30
CA ASP A 47 10.25 -9.98 -0.28
C ASP A 47 10.66 -8.69 0.42
N PRO A 48 9.81 -7.67 0.44
CA PRO A 48 10.20 -6.40 1.08
C PRO A 48 10.10 -6.37 2.60
N GLY A 49 9.76 -7.47 3.25
CA GLY A 49 9.50 -7.48 4.69
C GLY A 49 10.63 -6.98 5.56
N THR A 50 11.88 -7.16 5.13
CA THR A 50 13.04 -6.68 5.88
C THR A 50 13.66 -5.42 5.32
N MET A 51 13.06 -4.86 4.27
CA MET A 51 13.62 -3.67 3.64
C MET A 51 13.26 -2.43 4.44
N SER A 52 14.15 -1.44 4.41
CA SER A 52 13.93 -0.20 5.12
C SER A 52 12.83 0.62 4.44
N PRO A 53 11.81 1.07 5.17
CA PRO A 53 10.84 1.98 4.57
C PRO A 53 11.45 3.31 4.18
N PHE A 54 12.60 3.65 4.77
CA PHE A 54 13.37 4.81 4.40
C PHE A 54 13.82 4.78 2.94
N GLN A 55 14.21 3.59 2.47
CA GLN A 55 14.67 3.43 1.09
C GLN A 55 13.58 2.95 0.15
N HIS A 56 12.69 2.13 0.63
CA HIS A 56 11.80 1.37 -0.24
C HIS A 56 10.34 1.83 -0.16
N GLY A 57 9.98 2.60 0.86
CA GLY A 57 8.59 2.92 1.11
C GLY A 57 7.94 1.85 1.97
N GLU A 58 6.64 1.99 2.18
CA GLU A 58 5.95 1.08 3.10
C GLU A 58 5.91 -0.34 2.55
N VAL A 59 5.83 -1.29 3.47
CA VAL A 59 5.53 -2.68 3.15
C VAL A 59 4.03 -2.84 3.18
N PHE A 60 3.44 -3.18 2.04
CA PHE A 60 2.00 -3.39 1.95
C PHE A 60 1.69 -4.84 2.29
N VAL A 61 0.67 -5.07 3.10
CA VAL A 61 0.34 -6.42 3.57
C VAL A 61 -0.98 -6.85 2.95
N THR A 62 -0.97 -8.03 2.34
CA THR A 62 -2.18 -8.58 1.73
C THR A 62 -3.00 -9.36 2.74
N ASP A 63 -4.24 -9.71 2.36
CA ASP A 63 -5.08 -10.52 3.24
C ASP A 63 -4.43 -11.83 3.63
N ASP A 64 -3.74 -12.47 2.71
CA ASP A 64 -3.11 -13.77 3.00
C ASP A 64 -1.75 -13.63 3.68
N GLY A 65 -1.39 -12.42 4.11
CA GLY A 65 -0.19 -12.23 4.92
C GLY A 65 1.09 -12.03 4.14
N ALA A 66 1.01 -11.76 2.86
CA ALA A 66 2.22 -11.47 2.09
C ALA A 66 2.68 -10.05 2.37
N GLU A 67 3.99 -9.89 2.55
CA GLU A 67 4.62 -8.58 2.65
C GLU A 67 5.09 -8.21 1.26
N THR A 68 4.57 -7.10 0.72
CA THR A 68 4.69 -6.81 -0.70
C THR A 68 5.12 -5.38 -0.94
N ASP A 69 5.42 -5.11 -2.21
CA ASP A 69 5.71 -3.78 -2.68
C ASP A 69 4.50 -2.86 -2.51
N LEU A 70 4.77 -1.58 -2.29
CA LEU A 70 3.70 -0.62 -2.06
C LEU A 70 2.77 -0.46 -3.27
N ASP A 71 3.20 -0.84 -4.47
CA ASP A 71 2.32 -0.76 -5.64
C ASP A 71 1.09 -1.65 -5.49
N LEU A 72 1.17 -2.73 -4.70
CA LEU A 72 -0.03 -3.54 -4.49
C LEU A 72 -1.12 -2.75 -3.77
N GLY A 73 -0.74 -1.75 -2.99
CA GLY A 73 -1.72 -0.83 -2.43
C GLY A 73 -2.43 -0.02 -3.52
N HIS A 74 -1.67 0.48 -4.48
CA HIS A 74 -2.30 1.17 -5.62
C HIS A 74 -3.29 0.27 -6.32
N TYR A 75 -2.90 -0.99 -6.53
CA TYR A 75 -3.78 -1.93 -7.21
C TYR A 75 -5.09 -2.10 -6.45
N GLU A 76 -5.01 -2.39 -5.16
CA GLU A 76 -6.23 -2.62 -4.37
C GLU A 76 -7.09 -1.37 -4.25
N ARG A 77 -6.48 -0.19 -4.35
CA ARG A 77 -7.25 1.04 -4.29
C ARG A 77 -7.98 1.34 -5.60
N PHE A 78 -7.50 0.79 -6.71
CA PHE A 78 -8.07 1.09 -8.02
C PHE A 78 -8.96 0.00 -8.59
N ILE A 79 -8.74 -1.27 -8.21
CA ILE A 79 -9.61 -2.35 -8.69
C ILE A 79 -10.18 -3.12 -7.50
N ARG A 80 -11.24 -3.86 -7.76
CA ARG A 80 -11.96 -4.58 -6.70
C ARG A 80 -11.34 -5.93 -6.36
N THR A 81 -10.31 -6.34 -7.08
CA THR A 81 -9.65 -7.62 -6.84
C THR A 81 -8.75 -7.52 -5.64
N THR A 82 -8.90 -8.44 -4.69
CA THR A 82 -8.01 -8.51 -3.53
C THR A 82 -6.70 -9.15 -3.94
N MET A 83 -5.60 -8.50 -3.58
CA MET A 83 -4.27 -9.02 -3.91
C MET A 83 -3.85 -10.10 -2.93
N SER A 84 -2.90 -10.92 -3.37
CA SER A 84 -2.37 -12.02 -2.58
C SER A 84 -0.89 -12.19 -2.89
N ARG A 85 -0.26 -13.20 -2.28
CA ARG A 85 1.16 -13.46 -2.56
C ARG A 85 1.40 -13.87 -4.01
N ARG A 86 0.36 -14.25 -4.72
CA ARG A 86 0.49 -14.58 -6.15
C ARG A 86 0.66 -13.32 -7.01
N ASN A 87 0.43 -12.14 -6.46
CA ASN A 87 0.41 -10.90 -7.23
C ASN A 87 1.71 -10.11 -7.15
N ASN A 88 2.68 -10.55 -6.33
CA ASN A 88 3.97 -9.85 -6.24
C ASN A 88 5.06 -10.88 -6.01
N PHE A 89 6.10 -10.84 -6.82
CA PHE A 89 7.27 -11.65 -6.54
C PHE A 89 8.54 -10.96 -7.04
N THR A 90 9.65 -11.33 -6.42
CA THR A 90 10.93 -10.68 -6.65
C THR A 90 11.86 -11.66 -7.35
N THR A 91 12.95 -11.12 -7.91
CA THR A 91 14.02 -11.95 -8.41
C THR A 91 14.50 -12.92 -7.33
N GLY A 92 14.66 -12.40 -6.09
CA GLY A 92 15.11 -13.25 -5.00
C GLY A 92 14.20 -14.43 -4.72
N ARG A 93 12.87 -14.21 -4.80
CA ARG A 93 11.92 -15.31 -4.62
C ARG A 93 12.07 -16.35 -5.72
N ILE A 94 12.21 -15.91 -6.96
CA ILE A 94 12.37 -16.83 -8.09
C ILE A 94 13.62 -17.68 -7.93
N TYR A 95 14.76 -17.03 -7.63
CA TYR A 95 16.00 -17.78 -7.46
C TYR A 95 15.95 -18.72 -6.27
N THR A 96 15.35 -18.28 -5.16
CA THR A 96 15.21 -19.15 -3.99
C THR A 96 14.44 -20.41 -4.33
N ASP A 97 13.34 -20.28 -5.06
CA ASP A 97 12.52 -21.43 -5.40
C ASP A 97 13.23 -22.36 -6.38
N VAL A 98 13.92 -21.80 -7.37
CA VAL A 98 14.65 -22.62 -8.34
C VAL A 98 15.82 -23.35 -7.66
N LEU A 99 16.55 -22.64 -6.77
CA LEU A 99 17.65 -23.28 -6.05
C LEU A 99 17.14 -24.39 -5.14
N ALA A 100 15.99 -24.20 -4.49
CA ALA A 100 15.41 -25.24 -3.64
C ALA A 100 15.05 -26.47 -4.48
N LYS A 101 14.49 -26.26 -5.66
CA LYS A 101 14.17 -27.37 -6.55
C LYS A 101 15.43 -28.10 -7.00
N GLU A 102 16.49 -27.36 -7.29
CA GLU A 102 17.75 -27.98 -7.69
C GLU A 102 18.31 -28.83 -6.56
N ARG A 103 18.28 -28.32 -5.33
CA ARG A 103 18.79 -29.07 -4.19
C ARG A 103 17.98 -30.34 -3.89
N ARG A 104 16.68 -30.32 -4.20
CA ARG A 104 15.85 -31.52 -4.04
C ARG A 104 16.03 -32.55 -5.16
N GLY A 105 16.73 -32.18 -6.22
CA GLY A 105 16.90 -33.06 -7.37
C GLY A 105 15.77 -33.01 -8.38
N ASP A 106 14.94 -31.99 -8.34
CA ASP A 106 13.79 -31.89 -9.24
C ASP A 106 14.22 -31.80 -10.71
N TYR A 107 15.43 -31.34 -10.97
CA TYR A 107 15.92 -31.20 -12.35
C TYR A 107 16.71 -32.40 -12.84
N LEU A 108 16.75 -33.46 -12.04
CA LEU A 108 17.28 -34.77 -12.45
C LEU A 108 18.74 -34.69 -12.93
N GLY A 109 19.55 -33.86 -12.29
CA GLY A 109 20.95 -33.74 -12.62
C GLY A 109 21.27 -32.85 -13.81
N GLY A 110 20.25 -32.21 -14.39
CA GLY A 110 20.50 -31.30 -15.49
C GLY A 110 21.19 -30.01 -15.03
N THR A 111 21.85 -29.36 -15.97
CA THR A 111 22.44 -28.06 -15.71
C THR A 111 21.34 -27.01 -15.62
N VAL A 112 21.24 -26.32 -14.48
CA VAL A 112 20.19 -25.32 -14.25
C VAL A 112 20.72 -23.95 -14.61
N GLN A 113 20.03 -23.24 -15.48
CA GLN A 113 20.49 -21.97 -16.05
C GLN A 113 19.42 -20.91 -16.01
N VAL A 114 19.81 -19.66 -16.22
CA VAL A 114 18.86 -18.55 -16.26
C VAL A 114 17.82 -18.81 -17.34
N ILE A 115 18.26 -19.17 -18.54
CA ILE A 115 17.38 -19.63 -19.60
C ILE A 115 17.67 -21.12 -19.79
N PRO A 116 16.73 -22.02 -19.57
CA PRO A 116 15.28 -21.77 -19.42
C PRO A 116 14.74 -21.83 -17.99
N HIS A 117 15.55 -22.13 -16.97
CA HIS A 117 14.97 -22.51 -15.68
C HIS A 117 14.42 -21.34 -14.91
N ILE A 118 15.16 -20.24 -14.86
CA ILE A 118 14.68 -19.03 -14.19
C ILE A 118 13.52 -18.43 -15.00
N THR A 119 13.67 -18.35 -16.32
CA THR A 119 12.60 -17.78 -17.15
C THR A 119 11.34 -18.64 -17.11
N ASP A 120 11.48 -19.96 -17.08
CA ASP A 120 10.29 -20.82 -16.96
C ASP A 120 9.56 -20.61 -15.65
N GLU A 121 10.31 -20.44 -14.55
CA GLU A 121 9.66 -20.19 -13.27
C GLU A 121 8.93 -18.85 -13.26
N ILE A 122 9.53 -17.83 -13.87
CA ILE A 122 8.87 -16.54 -13.99
C ILE A 122 7.57 -16.69 -14.77
N LYS A 123 7.64 -17.37 -15.92
CA LYS A 123 6.45 -17.55 -16.76
C LYS A 123 5.35 -18.30 -16.01
N ARG A 124 5.75 -19.35 -15.27
CA ARG A 124 4.78 -20.14 -14.50
C ARG A 124 4.07 -19.26 -13.49
N ARG A 125 4.82 -18.41 -12.80
CA ARG A 125 4.23 -17.52 -11.78
C ARG A 125 3.33 -16.46 -12.39
N VAL A 126 3.70 -15.94 -13.55
CA VAL A 126 2.84 -14.96 -14.23
C VAL A 126 1.52 -15.62 -14.63
N LEU A 127 1.60 -16.81 -15.21
CA LEU A 127 0.37 -17.51 -15.60
C LEU A 127 -0.49 -17.82 -14.39
N GLU A 128 0.12 -18.28 -13.31
CA GLU A 128 -0.60 -18.57 -12.08
C GLU A 128 -1.30 -17.32 -11.53
N GLY A 129 -0.59 -16.20 -11.54
CA GLY A 129 -1.15 -14.95 -11.01
C GLY A 129 -2.33 -14.45 -11.82
N GLY A 130 -2.40 -14.79 -13.09
CA GLY A 130 -3.50 -14.36 -13.94
C GLY A 130 -4.70 -15.30 -13.97
N GLU A 131 -4.59 -16.47 -13.36
CA GLU A 131 -5.66 -17.47 -13.44
C GLU A 131 -6.98 -16.89 -12.92
N GLY A 132 -8.05 -17.15 -13.67
CA GLY A 132 -9.38 -16.74 -13.27
C GLY A 132 -9.75 -15.32 -13.69
N SER A 133 -8.82 -14.59 -14.27
CA SER A 133 -9.08 -13.23 -14.73
C SER A 133 -9.24 -13.18 -16.24
N ASP A 134 -9.98 -12.18 -16.71
CA ASP A 134 -10.05 -11.93 -18.16
C ASP A 134 -8.79 -11.23 -18.63
N VAL A 135 -8.27 -10.29 -17.85
CA VAL A 135 -7.07 -9.54 -18.18
C VAL A 135 -6.20 -9.43 -16.94
N ALA A 136 -4.91 -9.69 -17.09
CA ALA A 136 -3.91 -9.51 -16.04
C ALA A 136 -2.90 -8.46 -16.53
N LEU A 137 -2.73 -7.41 -15.76
CA LEU A 137 -1.69 -6.42 -16.05
C LEU A 137 -0.48 -6.76 -15.20
N VAL A 138 0.66 -6.92 -15.86
CA VAL A 138 1.90 -7.38 -15.22
C VAL A 138 2.90 -6.23 -15.29
N GLU A 139 3.13 -5.60 -14.14
CA GLU A 139 4.05 -4.46 -14.08
C GLU A 139 5.45 -4.97 -13.76
N ILE A 140 6.38 -4.64 -14.65
CA ILE A 140 7.79 -5.01 -14.46
C ILE A 140 8.47 -3.85 -13.74
N GLY A 141 8.94 -4.10 -12.54
CA GLY A 141 9.61 -3.07 -11.76
C GLY A 141 10.96 -2.71 -12.36
N GLY A 142 11.43 -1.54 -11.99
CA GLY A 142 12.70 -1.02 -12.50
C GLY A 142 12.56 -0.45 -13.89
N THR A 143 13.71 -0.04 -14.42
CA THR A 143 13.80 0.63 -15.71
C THR A 143 14.29 -0.34 -16.77
N VAL A 144 13.72 -0.29 -17.96
CA VAL A 144 14.23 -1.08 -19.07
C VAL A 144 15.66 -0.65 -19.36
N GLY A 145 16.55 -1.63 -19.50
CA GLY A 145 17.97 -1.40 -19.66
C GLY A 145 18.81 -1.79 -18.46
N UNK A 146 18.26 -1.95 -17.38
CA UNK A 146 18.93 -2.30 -16.20
C UNK A 146 19.08 -3.78 -16.23
N ILE A 147 20.20 -4.15 -15.92
CA ILE A 147 20.56 -5.57 -15.95
C ILE A 147 19.65 -6.42 -15.03
N UNK A 148 19.26 -5.90 -14.06
CA UNK A 148 18.51 -6.57 -13.08
C UNK A 148 17.21 -7.09 -13.53
N SER A 149 16.64 -6.38 -14.39
CA SER A 149 15.33 -6.82 -14.86
C SER A 149 15.39 -7.70 -16.09
N GLN A 150 16.56 -8.00 -16.63
CA GLN A 150 16.62 -8.74 -17.88
C GLN A 150 15.97 -10.12 -17.83
N PRO A 151 16.10 -10.93 -16.78
CA PRO A 151 15.39 -12.21 -16.79
C PRO A 151 13.88 -12.05 -16.88
N PHE A 152 13.32 -11.03 -16.22
CA PHE A 152 11.88 -10.76 -16.35
C PHE A 152 11.54 -10.39 -17.80
N LEU A 153 12.33 -9.52 -18.40
CA LEU A 153 12.05 -9.07 -19.76
C LEU A 153 12.19 -10.21 -20.76
N GLU A 154 13.17 -11.10 -20.55
CA GLU A 154 13.30 -12.28 -21.41
C GLU A 154 12.09 -13.19 -21.26
N ALA A 155 11.59 -13.39 -20.05
CA ALA A 155 10.40 -14.18 -19.84
C ALA A 155 9.19 -13.56 -20.56
N VAL A 156 9.07 -12.23 -20.50
CA VAL A 156 7.99 -11.53 -21.18
C VAL A 156 8.11 -11.70 -22.69
N ARG A 157 9.34 -11.59 -23.22
CA ARG A 157 9.54 -11.79 -24.65
C ARG A 157 9.06 -13.19 -25.09
N GLN A 158 9.43 -14.19 -24.30
CA GLN A 158 9.01 -15.56 -24.61
C GLN A 158 7.49 -15.70 -24.53
N MET A 159 6.87 -15.11 -23.51
CA MET A 159 5.42 -15.21 -23.35
C MET A 159 4.69 -14.53 -24.51
N LYS A 160 5.22 -13.42 -25.01
CA LYS A 160 4.59 -12.76 -26.16
C LYS A 160 4.59 -13.68 -27.37
N VAL A 161 5.67 -14.41 -27.58
CA VAL A 161 5.75 -15.36 -28.68
C VAL A 161 4.79 -16.54 -28.45
N GLU A 162 4.82 -17.08 -27.24
CA GLU A 162 4.04 -18.28 -26.92
C GLU A 162 2.53 -18.02 -26.91
N LEU A 163 2.11 -16.88 -26.37
CA LEU A 163 0.69 -16.56 -26.24
C LEU A 163 0.10 -15.93 -27.50
N GLY A 164 0.92 -15.17 -28.21
CA GLY A 164 0.46 -14.50 -29.43
C GLY A 164 -0.18 -13.14 -29.14
N SER A 165 -0.39 -12.37 -30.21
CA SER A 165 -0.79 -10.98 -30.09
C SER A 165 -2.21 -10.79 -29.56
N LYS A 166 -3.05 -11.82 -29.62
CA LYS A 166 -4.40 -11.72 -29.08
C LYS A 166 -4.47 -12.05 -27.60
N ARG A 167 -3.36 -12.48 -27.01
CA ARG A 167 -3.31 -12.79 -25.58
C ARG A 167 -2.21 -12.05 -24.84
N ALA A 168 -1.30 -11.36 -25.53
CA ALA A 168 -0.19 -10.67 -24.86
C ALA A 168 0.10 -9.36 -25.57
N LEU A 169 0.07 -8.27 -24.80
CA LEU A 169 0.42 -6.94 -25.30
C LEU A 169 1.52 -6.37 -24.44
N SER A 170 2.39 -5.56 -25.07
CA SER A 170 3.43 -4.82 -24.38
C SER A 170 3.07 -3.35 -24.36
N LEU A 171 2.98 -2.78 -23.18
CA LEU A 171 2.68 -1.38 -22.97
C LEU A 171 3.88 -0.73 -22.28
N HIS A 172 4.40 0.33 -22.86
CA HIS A 172 5.61 0.97 -22.36
C HIS A 172 5.31 2.41 -21.99
N LEU A 173 5.79 2.84 -20.83
CA LEU A 173 5.56 4.18 -20.31
C LEU A 173 6.84 4.98 -20.40
N THR A 174 6.77 6.17 -21.01
CA THR A 174 7.94 7.03 -21.13
C THR A 174 7.61 8.45 -20.72
N LEU A 175 8.66 9.22 -20.48
CA LEU A 175 8.55 10.65 -20.22
C LEU A 175 8.92 11.42 -21.48
N VAL A 176 8.08 12.39 -21.83
CA VAL A 176 8.34 13.27 -22.96
C VAL A 176 8.52 14.67 -22.39
N PRO A 177 9.76 15.08 -22.12
CA PRO A 177 9.95 16.38 -21.47
C PRO A 177 9.70 17.54 -22.40
N TYR A 178 9.24 18.63 -21.82
CA TYR A 178 9.10 19.89 -22.51
C TYR A 178 10.20 20.82 -22.01
N ILE A 179 10.96 21.40 -22.94
CA ILE A 179 12.05 22.30 -22.59
C ILE A 179 11.54 23.73 -22.76
N ALA A 180 11.27 24.39 -21.64
CA ALA A 180 10.66 25.72 -21.68
C ALA A 180 11.52 26.75 -22.41
N THR A 181 12.84 26.71 -22.20
CA THR A 181 13.73 27.67 -22.84
C THR A 181 13.81 27.48 -24.35
N ALA A 182 13.61 26.26 -24.84
CA ALA A 182 13.56 25.99 -26.26
C ALA A 182 12.16 26.02 -26.83
N GLY A 183 11.13 26.00 -25.95
CA GLY A 183 9.74 26.00 -26.40
C GLY A 183 9.37 24.75 -27.15
N GLU A 184 9.96 23.60 -26.80
CA GLU A 184 9.70 22.39 -27.57
C GLU A 184 9.70 21.14 -26.73
N THR A 185 8.97 20.15 -27.24
CA THR A 185 8.90 18.81 -26.66
C THR A 185 10.07 17.98 -27.14
N LYS A 186 10.68 17.23 -26.22
CA LYS A 186 11.81 16.37 -26.57
C LYS A 186 11.34 14.93 -26.70
N THR A 187 11.47 14.36 -27.90
CA THR A 187 11.03 12.99 -28.15
C THR A 187 12.16 11.96 -28.12
N LYS A 188 13.41 12.38 -28.08
CA LYS A 188 14.53 11.45 -28.12
C LYS A 188 14.60 10.51 -26.93
N PRO A 189 14.32 10.94 -25.68
CA PRO A 189 14.34 9.97 -24.59
C PRO A 189 13.37 8.81 -24.81
N THR A 190 12.20 9.09 -25.35
CA THR A 190 11.23 8.03 -25.68
C THR A 190 11.77 7.11 -26.76
N GLN A 191 12.39 7.70 -27.80
CA GLN A 191 12.97 6.89 -28.88
C GLN A 191 14.06 5.96 -28.34
N HIS A 192 14.94 6.49 -27.47
CA HIS A 192 16.00 5.66 -26.87
C HIS A 192 15.45 4.55 -26.00
N SER A 193 14.43 4.85 -25.21
CA SER A 193 13.83 3.86 -24.32
C SER A 193 13.26 2.71 -25.12
N VAL A 194 12.54 3.01 -26.20
CA VAL A 194 11.95 1.96 -27.03
C VAL A 194 13.05 1.19 -27.77
N LYS A 195 14.12 1.87 -28.18
CA LYS A 195 15.23 1.19 -28.82
C LYS A 195 15.84 0.14 -27.88
N GLU A 196 15.98 0.48 -26.59
CA GLU A 196 16.46 -0.48 -25.59
C GLU A 196 15.54 -1.71 -25.53
N MET A 197 14.23 -1.50 -25.52
CA MET A 197 13.29 -2.62 -25.52
C MET A 197 13.46 -3.51 -26.76
N ARG A 198 13.60 -2.86 -27.91
CA ARG A 198 13.73 -3.62 -29.15
C ARG A 198 15.02 -4.42 -29.20
N THR A 199 16.07 -3.92 -28.56
CA THR A 199 17.33 -4.66 -28.44
C THR A 199 17.12 -5.96 -27.67
N ILE A 200 16.22 -5.96 -26.69
CA ILE A 200 15.87 -7.17 -25.92
C ILE A 200 14.95 -8.09 -26.72
N GLY A 201 14.32 -7.57 -27.76
CA GLY A 201 13.37 -8.33 -28.56
C GLY A 201 11.92 -8.00 -28.28
N LEU A 202 11.67 -6.86 -27.64
CA LEU A 202 10.30 -6.44 -27.31
C LEU A 202 9.95 -5.18 -28.09
N GLN A 203 8.90 -5.29 -28.89
CA GLN A 203 8.34 -4.14 -29.58
C GLN A 203 7.10 -3.70 -28.81
N PRO A 204 7.05 -2.48 -28.29
CA PRO A 204 5.83 -2.05 -27.63
C PRO A 204 4.65 -2.03 -28.57
N ASP A 205 3.52 -2.52 -28.10
CA ASP A 205 2.26 -2.40 -28.84
C ASP A 205 1.60 -1.06 -28.56
N VAL A 206 1.85 -0.52 -27.37
CA VAL A 206 1.25 0.74 -26.89
C VAL A 206 2.31 1.52 -26.16
N LEU A 207 2.34 2.84 -26.39
CA LEU A 207 3.16 3.77 -25.62
C LEU A 207 2.27 4.71 -24.85
N ILE A 208 2.56 4.90 -23.55
CA ILE A 208 1.96 6.01 -22.80
C ILE A 208 3.07 7.03 -22.60
N CYS A 209 2.81 8.25 -23.08
CA CYS A 209 3.79 9.32 -23.06
C CYS A 209 3.40 10.36 -22.00
N ARG A 210 4.08 10.31 -20.84
CA ARG A 210 3.84 11.25 -19.76
C ARG A 210 4.49 12.61 -20.09
N SER A 211 3.78 13.66 -19.81
CA SER A 211 4.32 15.00 -20.07
C SER A 211 3.65 16.01 -19.13
N ASP A 212 4.41 17.06 -18.77
CA ASP A 212 3.84 18.16 -18.01
C ASP A 212 3.19 19.21 -18.93
N HIS A 213 3.26 19.00 -20.25
CA HIS A 213 2.64 19.89 -21.25
C HIS A 213 1.92 19.04 -22.28
N LYS A 214 0.97 19.67 -22.98
CA LYS A 214 0.30 18.98 -24.07
C LYS A 214 1.32 18.64 -25.15
N ILE A 215 1.30 17.39 -25.61
CA ILE A 215 2.15 16.95 -26.72
C ILE A 215 1.39 17.21 -28.01
N ASP A 216 1.99 17.99 -28.90
CA ASP A 216 1.32 18.32 -30.14
C ASP A 216 1.24 17.12 -31.09
N ALA A 217 0.32 17.19 -32.04
CA ALA A 217 0.04 16.07 -32.94
C ALA A 217 1.27 15.70 -33.76
N SER A 218 2.08 16.68 -34.17
CA SER A 218 3.26 16.36 -34.97
C SER A 218 4.30 15.61 -34.16
N SER A 219 4.44 15.94 -32.87
CA SER A 219 5.35 15.19 -31.99
C SER A 219 4.87 13.77 -31.78
N LEU A 220 3.56 13.58 -31.62
CA LEU A 220 3.01 12.22 -31.48
C LEU A 220 3.25 11.40 -32.74
N ARG A 221 3.07 11.99 -33.91
CA ARG A 221 3.35 11.29 -35.17
C ARG A 221 4.83 10.92 -35.29
N LYS A 222 5.71 11.81 -34.87
CA LYS A 222 7.13 11.56 -34.88
C LYS A 222 7.50 10.41 -33.95
N ILE A 223 6.92 10.40 -32.75
CA ILE A 223 7.15 9.31 -31.81
C ILE A 223 6.67 8.00 -32.43
N ALA A 224 5.47 7.98 -33.00
CA ALA A 224 4.93 6.78 -33.60
C ALA A 224 5.86 6.23 -34.68
N LEU A 225 6.33 7.11 -35.55
CA LEU A 225 7.19 6.69 -36.65
C LEU A 225 8.50 6.10 -36.13
N PHE A 226 9.15 6.78 -35.22
CA PHE A 226 10.49 6.36 -34.79
C PHE A 226 10.47 5.21 -33.79
N THR A 227 9.34 4.94 -33.17
CA THR A 227 9.22 3.81 -32.23
C THR A 227 8.53 2.60 -32.85
N ASN A 228 8.10 2.73 -34.09
CA ASN A 228 7.39 1.66 -34.77
C ASN A 228 6.11 1.25 -34.04
N VAL A 229 5.39 2.25 -33.54
CA VAL A 229 4.13 2.05 -32.85
C VAL A 229 3.03 2.74 -33.66
N GLU A 230 1.91 2.08 -33.80
CA GLU A 230 0.74 2.60 -34.47
C GLU A 230 0.37 3.96 -33.88
N GLU A 231 0.03 4.94 -34.74
CA GLU A 231 -0.18 6.30 -34.26
C GLU A 231 -1.25 6.39 -33.16
N ARG A 232 -2.37 5.66 -33.32
CA ARG A 232 -3.42 5.71 -32.29
C ARG A 232 -3.02 5.01 -31.00
N ALA A 233 -1.92 4.27 -31.02
CA ALA A 233 -1.42 3.58 -29.84
C ALA A 233 -0.35 4.37 -29.11
N VAL A 234 -0.03 5.59 -29.58
CA VAL A 234 0.82 6.51 -28.84
C VAL A 234 -0.11 7.44 -28.06
N VAL A 235 -0.21 7.19 -26.77
CA VAL A 235 -1.23 7.78 -25.91
C VAL A 235 -0.59 8.85 -25.03
N PRO A 236 -0.94 10.12 -25.21
CA PRO A 236 -0.39 11.15 -24.33
C PRO A 236 -1.08 11.11 -22.98
N LEU A 237 -0.33 11.40 -21.93
CA LEU A 237 -0.88 11.48 -20.59
C LEU A 237 -0.24 12.69 -19.90
N GLU A 238 -0.95 13.82 -19.91
CA GLU A 238 -0.48 15.01 -19.23
C GLU A 238 -0.59 14.82 -17.72
N ASP A 239 0.21 15.57 -16.98
CA ASP A 239 0.10 15.59 -15.53
C ASP A 239 -1.33 15.98 -15.14
N ALA A 240 -1.87 15.23 -14.20
CA ALA A 240 -3.24 15.46 -13.71
C ALA A 240 -3.19 16.17 -12.36
N ASP A 241 -4.22 16.96 -12.08
CA ASP A 241 -4.30 17.64 -10.79
C ASP A 241 -4.74 16.69 -9.67
N THR A 242 -5.23 15.51 -10.03
CA THR A 242 -5.42 14.42 -9.08
C THR A 242 -5.26 13.09 -9.83
N ILE A 243 -4.71 12.09 -9.15
CA ILE A 243 -4.57 10.77 -9.77
C ILE A 243 -5.93 10.16 -10.13
N TYR A 244 -6.99 10.62 -9.48
CA TYR A 244 -8.32 10.05 -9.72
C TYR A 244 -8.93 10.49 -11.05
N LYS A 245 -8.32 11.43 -11.74
CA LYS A 245 -8.70 11.78 -13.09
C LYS A 245 -8.06 10.89 -14.15
N ILE A 246 -7.00 10.15 -13.79
CA ILE A 246 -6.25 9.41 -14.80
C ILE A 246 -7.10 8.34 -15.49
N PRO A 247 -7.99 7.61 -14.80
CA PRO A 247 -8.86 6.68 -15.54
C PRO A 247 -9.66 7.39 -16.65
N ARG A 248 -10.27 8.53 -16.35
CA ARG A 248 -11.04 9.28 -17.37
C ARG A 248 -10.13 9.75 -18.49
N MET A 249 -8.93 10.24 -18.17
CA MET A 249 -8.01 10.76 -19.18
C MET A 249 -7.58 9.66 -20.15
N LEU A 250 -7.23 8.49 -19.62
CA LEU A 250 -6.83 7.37 -20.48
C LEU A 250 -7.99 6.86 -21.32
N HIS A 251 -9.18 6.83 -20.74
CA HIS A 251 -10.37 6.42 -21.48
C HIS A 251 -10.64 7.36 -22.65
N GLU A 252 -10.58 8.66 -22.41
CA GLU A 252 -10.83 9.64 -23.45
C GLU A 252 -9.77 9.62 -24.52
N ALA A 253 -8.55 9.21 -24.17
CA ALA A 253 -7.49 9.06 -25.16
C ALA A 253 -7.64 7.79 -26.00
N GLY A 254 -8.62 6.96 -25.66
CA GLY A 254 -8.91 5.76 -26.44
C GLY A 254 -8.14 4.52 -26.06
N LEU A 255 -7.45 4.56 -24.91
CA LEU A 255 -6.57 3.46 -24.57
C LEU A 255 -7.33 2.14 -24.39
N ASP A 256 -8.43 2.17 -23.67
CA ASP A 256 -9.20 0.94 -23.48
C ASP A 256 -9.90 0.47 -24.77
N UNK A 257 -10.25 1.22 -25.48
CA UNK A 257 -10.76 0.92 -26.69
C UNK A 257 -9.81 0.22 -27.52
N LEU A 258 -8.65 0.70 -27.51
CA LEU A 258 -7.58 0.04 -28.26
C LEU A 258 -7.27 -1.36 -27.73
N ILE A 259 -7.15 -1.47 -26.41
CA ILE A 259 -6.86 -2.78 -25.78
C ILE A 259 -7.96 -3.78 -26.08
N VAL A 260 -9.21 -3.36 -25.96
CA VAL A 260 -10.35 -4.24 -26.21
C VAL A 260 -10.33 -4.73 -27.66
N GLU A 261 -10.01 -3.84 -28.59
CA GLU A 261 -9.91 -4.24 -30.02
C GLU A 261 -8.78 -5.23 -30.23
N LYS A 262 -7.63 -4.95 -29.68
CA LYS A 262 -6.45 -5.80 -29.92
C LYS A 262 -6.62 -7.19 -29.33
N PHE A 263 -7.36 -7.31 -28.26
CA PHE A 263 -7.59 -8.59 -27.61
C PHE A 263 -8.85 -9.32 -28.09
N UNK A 264 -9.64 -8.42 -28.76
CA UNK A 264 -10.78 -9.03 -29.22
C UNK A 264 -11.75 -9.34 -28.20
N LEU A 265 -11.91 -8.50 -27.32
CA LEU A 265 -12.79 -8.74 -26.17
C LEU A 265 -14.19 -8.23 -26.45
N SER A 266 -15.16 -8.96 -25.94
CA SER A 266 -16.55 -8.55 -25.96
C SER A 266 -16.89 -8.05 -24.57
N CYS A 267 -17.23 -6.77 -24.44
CA CYS A 267 -17.49 -6.17 -23.14
C CYS A 267 -18.30 -4.90 -23.32
N LYS A 268 -18.75 -4.31 -22.19
CA LYS A 268 -19.60 -3.14 -22.27
C LYS A 268 -18.79 -1.86 -22.21
N GLU A 269 -19.48 -0.72 -22.32
CA GLU A 269 -18.84 0.59 -22.20
C GLU A 269 -18.38 0.79 -20.75
N ALA A 270 -17.34 1.59 -20.59
CA ALA A 270 -16.80 1.82 -19.26
C ALA A 270 -17.63 2.87 -18.49
N UNK A 271 -17.96 2.67 -17.41
CA UNK A 271 -18.65 3.47 -16.56
C UNK A 271 -17.71 3.99 -15.60
N LEU A 272 -17.45 5.14 -15.77
CA LEU A 272 -16.42 5.74 -14.92
C LEU A 272 -16.97 6.77 -13.94
N SER A 273 -18.27 6.84 -13.79
CA SER A 273 -18.87 7.82 -12.89
C SER A 273 -18.35 7.76 -11.44
N UNK A 274 -18.00 6.73 -11.06
CA UNK A 274 -17.45 6.57 -9.81
C UNK A 274 -16.19 7.28 -9.64
N TRP A 275 -15.43 7.14 -10.59
CA TRP A 275 -14.14 7.83 -10.57
C TRP A 275 -14.32 9.34 -10.76
N ASP A 276 -15.24 9.74 -11.61
CA ASP A 276 -15.49 11.17 -11.80
C ASP A 276 -15.95 11.82 -10.49
N ASP A 277 -16.78 11.14 -9.72
CA ASP A 277 -17.24 11.66 -8.44
C ASP A 277 -16.11 11.81 -7.44
N VAL A 278 -15.21 10.82 -7.40
CA VAL A 278 -14.05 10.87 -6.51
C VAL A 278 -13.17 12.07 -6.88
N ALA A 279 -12.90 12.24 -8.16
CA ALA A 279 -12.05 13.35 -8.61
C ALA A 279 -12.72 14.69 -8.29
N ASP A 280 -14.02 14.81 -8.50
CA ASP A 280 -14.73 16.05 -8.22
C ASP A 280 -14.68 16.39 -6.73
N ALA A 281 -14.92 15.42 -5.87
CA ALA A 281 -14.89 15.65 -4.44
C ALA A 281 -13.48 16.04 -3.97
N LYS A 282 -12.46 15.42 -4.55
CA LYS A 282 -11.08 15.75 -4.20
C LYS A 282 -10.73 17.18 -4.56
N LEU A 283 -11.17 17.62 -5.73
CA LEU A 283 -10.77 18.93 -6.25
C LEU A 283 -11.65 20.07 -5.76
N ASN A 284 -12.84 19.78 -5.26
CA ASN A 284 -13.80 20.80 -4.86
C ASN A 284 -14.27 20.59 -3.43
N PRO A 285 -13.38 20.66 -2.45
CA PRO A 285 -13.79 20.47 -1.06
C PRO A 285 -14.64 21.65 -0.57
N GLU A 286 -15.54 21.36 0.36
CA GLU A 286 -16.43 22.35 0.95
C GLU A 286 -16.03 22.73 2.37
N LYS A 287 -15.12 21.97 2.98
CA LYS A 287 -14.68 22.12 4.36
C LYS A 287 -13.19 21.94 4.43
N GLU A 288 -12.63 22.23 5.60
CA GLU A 288 -11.19 22.11 5.76
C GLU A 288 -10.90 21.70 7.21
N VAL A 289 -9.91 20.84 7.39
CA VAL A 289 -9.55 20.35 8.73
C VAL A 289 -8.05 20.08 8.74
N THR A 290 -7.42 20.23 9.91
CA THR A 290 -5.99 19.99 10.08
C THR A 290 -5.79 18.87 11.09
N ILE A 291 -5.02 17.85 10.72
CA ILE A 291 -4.65 16.81 11.66
C ILE A 291 -3.14 16.75 11.79
N ALA A 292 -2.67 16.37 12.98
CA ALA A 292 -1.24 16.12 13.21
C ALA A 292 -0.99 14.63 13.08
N MET A 293 -0.02 14.25 12.26
CA MET A 293 0.46 12.88 12.21
C MET A 293 1.82 12.87 12.91
N VAL A 294 1.91 12.18 14.03
CA VAL A 294 3.09 12.21 14.89
C VAL A 294 3.77 10.85 14.83
N GLY A 295 4.96 10.80 14.25
CA GLY A 295 5.64 9.54 14.08
C GLY A 295 7.09 9.69 13.73
N LYS A 296 7.61 8.70 13.03
CA LYS A 296 8.98 8.59 12.60
C LYS A 296 8.99 8.68 11.08
N TYR A 297 10.12 9.04 10.50
CA TYR A 297 10.23 9.14 9.03
C TYR A 297 9.25 10.14 8.41
N MET A 298 8.98 11.22 9.13
CA MET A 298 7.98 12.19 8.65
C MET A 298 8.43 12.96 7.41
N ASP A 299 9.72 12.87 7.05
CA ASP A 299 10.22 13.46 5.81
C ASP A 299 10.05 12.53 4.60
N LEU A 300 9.70 11.26 4.84
CA LEU A 300 9.65 10.24 3.80
C LEU A 300 8.24 9.67 3.74
N LEU A 301 7.39 10.36 3.00
CA LEU A 301 5.96 10.08 3.05
C LEU A 301 5.59 8.74 2.41
N ASP A 302 6.44 8.19 1.54
CA ASP A 302 6.15 6.87 0.98
C ASP A 302 6.15 5.78 2.07
N ALA A 303 6.80 6.03 3.22
CA ALA A 303 6.73 5.07 4.33
C ALA A 303 5.32 4.97 4.91
N TYR A 304 4.47 5.97 4.66
CA TYR A 304 3.10 6.03 5.17
C TYR A 304 2.08 6.13 4.05
N LYS A 305 2.42 5.59 2.88
CA LYS A 305 1.61 5.81 1.68
C LYS A 305 0.15 5.43 1.87
N SER A 306 -0.11 4.21 2.36
CA SER A 306 -1.49 3.76 2.52
C SER A 306 -2.24 4.58 3.57
N LEU A 307 -1.54 5.00 4.62
CA LEU A 307 -2.20 5.80 5.66
C LEU A 307 -2.59 7.18 5.12
N ILE A 308 -1.68 7.82 4.39
CA ILE A 308 -1.97 9.13 3.81
C ILE A 308 -3.12 8.99 2.82
N GLU A 309 -3.13 7.92 2.03
CA GLU A 309 -4.23 7.68 1.11
C GLU A 309 -5.56 7.48 1.87
N ALA A 310 -5.54 6.72 2.97
CA ALA A 310 -6.77 6.47 3.74
C ALA A 310 -7.34 7.78 4.30
N ILE A 311 -6.47 8.65 4.79
CA ILE A 311 -6.92 9.96 5.27
C ILE A 311 -7.51 10.77 4.13
N ASP A 312 -6.89 10.72 2.97
CA ASP A 312 -7.39 11.43 1.79
C ASP A 312 -8.77 10.89 1.39
N HIS A 313 -8.97 9.57 1.42
CA HIS A 313 -10.27 8.99 1.11
C HIS A 313 -11.36 9.51 2.05
N ALA A 314 -11.04 9.60 3.35
CA ALA A 314 -12.00 10.14 4.31
C ALA A 314 -12.31 11.60 4.00
N GLY A 315 -11.29 12.36 3.62
CA GLY A 315 -11.51 13.73 3.19
C GLY A 315 -12.45 13.81 2.01
N ILE A 316 -12.22 12.95 1.01
CA ILE A 316 -13.07 12.91 -0.18
C ILE A 316 -14.53 12.66 0.21
N HIS A 317 -14.76 11.68 1.07
CA HIS A 317 -16.12 11.28 1.43
C HIS A 317 -16.82 12.30 2.31
N HIS A 318 -16.08 13.18 2.99
CA HIS A 318 -16.65 14.29 3.74
C HIS A 318 -16.63 15.60 2.97
N ARG A 319 -16.13 15.60 1.75
CA ARG A 319 -15.86 16.78 0.96
C ARG A 319 -15.04 17.80 1.76
N ALA A 320 -14.04 17.30 2.45
CA ALA A 320 -13.17 18.11 3.29
C ALA A 320 -11.74 18.04 2.78
N LYS A 321 -11.08 19.20 2.75
CA LYS A 321 -9.65 19.25 2.51
C LYS A 321 -8.97 18.93 3.84
N VAL A 322 -8.17 17.87 3.89
CA VAL A 322 -7.47 17.48 5.10
C VAL A 322 -6.02 17.92 4.98
N ASN A 323 -5.63 18.85 5.83
CA ASN A 323 -4.23 19.30 5.90
C ASN A 323 -3.53 18.44 6.94
N ILE A 324 -2.44 17.80 6.56
CA ILE A 324 -1.68 16.97 7.50
C ILE A 324 -0.43 17.72 7.91
N ARG A 325 -0.29 17.93 9.22
CA ARG A 325 0.94 18.47 9.79
C ARG A 325 1.78 17.28 10.24
N TYR A 326 2.90 17.05 9.55
CA TYR A 326 3.77 15.91 9.84
C TYR A 326 4.74 16.31 10.93
N ILE A 327 4.69 15.63 12.07
CA ILE A 327 5.49 15.99 13.23
C ILE A 327 6.33 14.79 13.64
N ASP A 328 7.64 15.00 13.73
CA ASP A 328 8.55 13.98 14.23
C ASP A 328 8.35 13.85 15.74
N ALA A 329 8.15 12.62 16.21
CA ALA A 329 7.91 12.39 17.65
C ALA A 329 9.08 12.87 18.51
N GLU A 330 10.30 12.83 17.97
CA GLU A 330 11.45 13.36 18.71
C GLU A 330 11.35 14.88 18.90
N ASP A 331 10.68 15.59 18.01
CA ASP A 331 10.44 17.01 18.21
C ASP A 331 9.50 17.25 19.37
N VAL A 332 8.53 16.37 19.60
CA VAL A 332 7.68 16.48 20.79
C VAL A 332 8.53 16.30 22.04
N GLU A 333 9.46 15.34 22.00
CA GLU A 333 10.36 15.13 23.17
C GLU A 333 11.21 16.37 23.45
N ARG A 334 11.74 17.01 22.41
CA ARG A 334 12.67 18.12 22.57
C ARG A 334 11.94 19.45 22.83
N LYS A 335 10.84 19.69 22.14
CA LYS A 335 10.18 20.99 22.13
C LYS A 335 8.88 21.02 22.93
N GLY A 336 8.38 19.86 23.34
CA GLY A 336 7.12 19.78 24.08
C GLY A 336 5.91 19.74 23.17
N VAL A 337 4.73 19.71 23.78
CA VAL A 337 3.48 19.53 23.05
C VAL A 337 2.99 20.78 22.35
N ASP A 338 3.67 21.92 22.52
CA ASP A 338 3.25 23.13 21.81
C ASP A 338 3.31 22.96 20.30
N VAL A 339 4.13 22.02 19.79
CA VAL A 339 4.17 21.76 18.35
C VAL A 339 2.85 21.23 17.84
N LEU A 340 1.97 20.76 18.75
CA LEU A 340 0.66 20.23 18.38
C LEU A 340 -0.45 21.29 18.44
N ASN A 341 -0.13 22.52 18.81
CA ASN A 341 -1.16 23.54 18.96
C ASN A 341 -1.90 23.80 17.66
N GLY A 342 -3.21 23.92 17.76
CA GLY A 342 -4.05 24.33 16.63
C GLY A 342 -4.52 23.21 15.73
N VAL A 343 -4.19 21.96 16.03
CA VAL A 343 -4.70 20.87 15.20
C VAL A 343 -6.09 20.45 15.67
N ASP A 344 -6.88 19.94 14.74
CA ASP A 344 -8.23 19.50 15.03
C ASP A 344 -8.28 18.06 15.51
N ALA A 345 -7.27 17.27 15.20
CA ALA A 345 -7.18 15.86 15.60
C ALA A 345 -5.74 15.40 15.50
N ILE A 346 -5.45 14.28 16.15
CA ILE A 346 -4.10 13.73 16.22
C ILE A 346 -4.13 12.25 15.83
N LEU A 347 -3.16 11.84 15.02
CA LEU A 347 -3.00 10.44 14.61
C LEU A 347 -1.57 10.00 14.89
N VAL A 348 -1.41 8.86 15.56
CA VAL A 348 -0.10 8.25 15.77
C VAL A 348 -0.07 6.93 15.00
N PRO A 349 0.76 6.83 13.97
CA PRO A 349 0.79 5.63 13.12
C PRO A 349 1.67 4.53 13.71
N GLY A 350 1.71 3.41 13.02
CA GLY A 350 2.62 2.32 13.34
C GLY A 350 4.07 2.70 13.12
N GLY A 351 4.95 1.95 13.72
CA GLY A 351 6.38 2.19 13.58
C GLY A 351 7.17 1.15 14.35
N PHE A 352 8.49 1.29 14.30
CA PHE A 352 9.39 0.36 14.94
C PHE A 352 10.46 1.09 15.73
N GLY A 353 11.04 0.41 16.71
CA GLY A 353 12.16 0.92 17.47
C GLY A 353 11.71 1.89 18.54
N ASN A 354 12.67 2.31 19.35
CA ASN A 354 12.36 3.11 20.53
C ASN A 354 12.57 4.62 20.37
N ARG A 355 13.01 5.05 19.20
CA ARG A 355 13.21 6.49 18.98
C ARG A 355 11.85 7.17 18.92
N GLY A 356 11.72 8.23 19.73
CA GLY A 356 10.51 9.01 19.73
C GLY A 356 9.35 8.43 20.53
N VAL A 357 9.55 7.29 21.21
CA VAL A 357 8.45 6.66 21.95
C VAL A 357 7.90 7.59 23.04
N GLU A 358 8.77 8.23 23.80
CA GLU A 358 8.29 9.13 24.85
C GLU A 358 7.55 10.32 24.27
N GLY A 359 7.96 10.80 23.09
CA GLY A 359 7.22 11.87 22.43
C GLY A 359 5.84 11.41 21.98
N LYS A 360 5.73 10.17 21.52
CA LYS A 360 4.42 9.61 21.16
C LYS A 360 3.53 9.50 22.40
N ILE A 361 4.09 9.04 23.53
CA ILE A 361 3.32 8.93 24.76
C ILE A 361 2.83 10.30 25.21
N ARG A 362 3.69 11.32 25.14
CA ARG A 362 3.28 12.68 25.49
C ARG A 362 2.23 13.23 24.55
N THR A 363 2.30 12.85 23.28
CA THR A 363 1.29 13.24 22.30
C THR A 363 -0.07 12.64 22.68
N VAL A 364 -0.09 11.36 23.05
CA VAL A 364 -1.33 10.71 23.47
C VAL A 364 -1.91 11.39 24.71
N GLN A 365 -1.05 11.69 25.68
CA GLN A 365 -1.49 12.38 26.90
C GLN A 365 -2.13 13.72 26.56
N HIS A 366 -1.51 14.47 25.68
CA HIS A 366 -2.03 15.76 25.26
C HIS A 366 -3.42 15.61 24.63
N ALA A 367 -3.58 14.63 23.74
CA ALA A 367 -4.87 14.38 23.08
C ALA A 367 -5.93 13.96 24.09
N ARG A 368 -5.57 13.06 25.02
CA ARG A 368 -6.53 12.54 25.98
C ARG A 368 -6.96 13.64 26.95
N GLU A 369 -6.00 14.37 27.51
CA GLU A 369 -6.31 15.37 28.54
C GLU A 369 -6.99 16.60 27.97
N ASN A 370 -6.71 16.96 26.73
CA ASN A 370 -7.27 18.17 26.12
C ASN A 370 -8.44 17.87 25.19
N LYS A 371 -8.95 16.64 25.22
CA LYS A 371 -10.16 16.27 24.50
C LYS A 371 -10.03 16.48 22.98
N ILE A 372 -8.85 16.18 22.43
CA ILE A 372 -8.59 16.28 21.01
C ILE A 372 -8.81 14.89 20.40
N PRO A 373 -9.61 14.76 19.34
CA PRO A 373 -9.81 13.44 18.73
C PRO A 373 -8.49 12.75 18.40
N TYR A 374 -8.43 11.46 18.67
CA TYR A 374 -7.20 10.68 18.56
C TYR A 374 -7.46 9.36 17.85
N LEU A 375 -6.60 9.04 16.92
CA LEU A 375 -6.57 7.71 16.30
C LEU A 375 -5.16 7.16 16.42
N GLY A 376 -5.03 5.97 17.03
CA GLY A 376 -3.75 5.29 17.13
C GLY A 376 -3.79 3.99 16.33
N ILE A 377 -2.72 3.71 15.61
CA ILE A 377 -2.64 2.52 14.76
C ILE A 377 -1.41 1.72 15.13
N CYS A 378 -1.59 0.44 15.44
CA CYS A 378 -0.52 -0.50 15.74
C CYS A 378 0.32 0.02 16.91
N LEU A 379 1.54 0.50 16.70
CA LEU A 379 2.30 1.11 17.78
C LEU A 379 1.53 2.28 18.41
N GLY A 380 0.72 2.98 17.62
CA GLY A 380 -0.11 4.06 18.15
C GLY A 380 -1.11 3.60 19.19
N MET A 381 -1.62 2.37 19.06
CA MET A 381 -2.44 1.81 20.12
C MET A 381 -1.60 1.43 21.33
N GLN A 382 -0.43 0.87 21.09
CA GLN A 382 0.42 0.42 22.20
C GLN A 382 0.86 1.60 23.05
N VAL A 383 1.25 2.72 22.44
CA VAL A 383 1.65 3.87 23.23
C VAL A 383 0.43 4.49 23.95
N ALA A 384 -0.77 4.37 23.37
CA ALA A 384 -1.97 4.85 24.06
C ALA A 384 -2.24 4.02 25.32
N VAL A 385 -2.04 2.70 25.25
CA VAL A 385 -2.21 1.85 26.44
C VAL A 385 -1.15 2.18 27.47
N ILE A 386 0.09 2.40 27.05
CA ILE A 386 1.17 2.76 27.99
C ILE A 386 0.83 4.09 28.69
N GLU A 387 0.39 5.08 27.93
CA GLU A 387 0.06 6.38 28.50
C GLU A 387 -1.08 6.28 29.50
N PHE A 388 -2.12 5.53 29.16
CA PHE A 388 -3.25 5.36 30.06
C PHE A 388 -2.80 4.65 31.34
N ALA A 389 -1.98 3.62 31.20
CA ALA A 389 -1.47 2.89 32.36
C ALA A 389 -0.66 3.79 33.26
N ARG A 390 0.19 4.65 32.69
CA ARG A 390 1.04 5.53 33.50
C ARG A 390 0.24 6.63 34.19
N ASN A 391 -0.64 7.28 33.45
CA ASN A 391 -1.22 8.55 33.92
C ASN A 391 -2.63 8.43 34.46
N VAL A 392 -3.33 7.35 34.19
CA VAL A 392 -4.66 7.13 34.74
C VAL A 392 -4.65 6.02 35.79
N VAL A 393 -4.01 4.88 35.49
CA VAL A 393 -3.90 3.80 36.47
C VAL A 393 -2.86 4.14 37.54
N GLY A 394 -1.81 4.84 37.17
CA GLY A 394 -0.76 5.22 38.11
C GLY A 394 0.47 4.33 38.07
N TRP A 395 0.60 3.47 37.10
CA TRP A 395 1.77 2.61 36.94
C TRP A 395 2.87 3.38 36.22
N LYS A 396 3.67 4.11 36.96
CA LYS A 396 4.60 5.08 36.38
C LYS A 396 5.67 4.44 35.50
N ASP A 397 5.97 3.17 35.70
CA ASP A 397 6.97 2.45 34.91
C ASP A 397 6.35 1.63 33.79
N ALA A 398 5.05 1.76 33.54
CA ALA A 398 4.40 1.00 32.47
C ALA A 398 5.14 1.19 31.15
N GLN A 399 5.34 0.10 30.44
CA GLN A 399 6.12 0.15 29.20
C GLN A 399 5.87 -1.11 28.40
N SER A 400 6.33 -1.10 27.16
CA SER A 400 6.42 -2.29 26.34
C SER A 400 7.75 -3.00 26.61
N THR A 401 7.74 -4.33 26.65
CA THR A 401 9.00 -5.08 26.77
C THR A 401 9.88 -4.87 25.54
N GLU A 402 9.32 -4.41 24.43
CA GLU A 402 10.13 -4.03 23.28
C GLU A 402 11.14 -2.95 23.64
N PHE A 403 10.76 -2.04 24.54
CA PHE A 403 11.58 -0.88 24.87
C PHE A 403 12.27 -0.98 26.24
N SER A 404 11.70 -1.77 27.14
CA SER A 404 12.31 -1.99 28.46
C SER A 404 11.88 -3.37 28.97
N ARG A 405 12.80 -4.30 29.00
CA ARG A 405 12.49 -5.64 29.45
C ARG A 405 12.34 -5.73 30.96
N ASP A 406 12.75 -4.70 31.70
CA ASP A 406 12.79 -4.73 33.16
C ASP A 406 11.56 -4.11 33.81
N THR A 407 10.62 -3.60 33.05
CA THR A 407 9.47 -2.90 33.65
C THR A 407 8.66 -3.84 34.54
N GLN A 408 8.17 -3.32 35.65
CA GLN A 408 7.29 -4.06 36.55
C GLN A 408 5.86 -4.10 36.01
N HIS A 409 5.54 -3.26 35.04
CA HIS A 409 4.20 -3.23 34.45
C HIS A 409 4.32 -3.31 32.93
N PRO A 410 4.58 -4.54 32.42
CA PRO A 410 4.72 -4.69 30.97
C PRO A 410 3.36 -4.78 30.31
N VAL A 411 2.73 -3.63 30.09
CA VAL A 411 1.40 -3.60 29.52
C VAL A 411 1.38 -4.05 28.06
N ILE A 412 2.54 -3.99 27.41
CA ILE A 412 2.71 -4.50 26.05
C ILE A 412 3.87 -5.48 26.08
N GLY A 413 3.72 -6.62 25.43
CA GLY A 413 4.79 -7.60 25.39
C GLY A 413 4.53 -8.65 24.34
N LEU A 414 5.49 -9.56 24.20
CA LEU A 414 5.28 -10.72 23.34
C LEU A 414 4.29 -11.65 24.04
N ILE A 415 3.46 -12.31 23.27
CA ILE A 415 2.49 -13.26 23.82
C ILE A 415 3.17 -14.28 24.71
N THR A 416 4.32 -14.80 24.26
CA THR A 416 5.03 -15.82 25.02
C THR A 416 5.50 -15.31 26.37
N GLU A 417 5.80 -14.03 26.48
CA GLU A 417 6.29 -13.46 27.74
C GLU A 417 5.22 -13.46 28.81
N TRP A 418 4.02 -12.99 28.51
CA TRP A 418 3.01 -12.88 29.56
C TRP A 418 2.17 -14.16 29.72
N GLN A 419 2.05 -14.97 28.69
CA GLN A 419 1.42 -16.28 28.88
C GLN A 419 2.34 -17.19 29.69
N ASP A 420 3.64 -17.07 29.46
CA ASP A 420 4.62 -17.85 30.22
C ASP A 420 4.57 -17.48 31.69
N ALA A 421 4.41 -16.19 32.00
CA ALA A 421 4.29 -15.75 33.39
C ALA A 421 3.09 -16.39 34.07
N SER A 422 2.07 -16.78 33.31
CA SER A 422 0.91 -17.49 33.89
C SER A 422 1.15 -18.99 33.98
N GLY A 423 2.30 -19.48 33.54
CA GLY A 423 2.63 -20.90 33.62
C GLY A 423 2.05 -21.75 32.53
N ASN A 424 1.55 -21.15 31.49
CA ASN A 424 0.80 -21.88 30.47
C ASN A 424 1.55 -22.15 29.18
N VAL A 425 2.62 -21.45 28.90
CA VAL A 425 3.24 -21.51 27.60
C VAL A 425 4.73 -21.63 27.74
N GLU A 426 5.33 -22.46 26.89
CA GLU A 426 6.77 -22.60 26.85
C GLU A 426 7.40 -21.31 26.32
N THR A 427 8.49 -20.89 26.91
CA THR A 427 9.19 -19.67 26.56
C THR A 427 9.90 -19.82 25.22
N ARG A 428 9.80 -18.82 24.38
CA ARG A 428 10.58 -18.71 23.16
C ARG A 428 11.24 -17.35 23.13
N ASP A 429 12.51 -17.31 22.74
CA ASP A 429 13.16 -16.04 22.61
C ASP A 429 12.89 -15.45 21.22
N GLU A 430 13.20 -14.22 21.13
CA GLU A 430 12.94 -13.48 19.90
C GLU A 430 13.68 -14.01 18.68
N UNK A 431 14.65 -14.46 18.92
CA UNK A 431 15.49 -14.90 17.92
C UNK A 431 15.17 -16.24 17.45
N SER A 432 14.61 -16.89 18.25
CA SER A 432 14.45 -18.30 17.88
C SER A 432 13.30 -18.50 16.89
N ASP A 433 12.29 -17.66 16.90
CA ASP A 433 11.15 -17.88 16.03
C ASP A 433 10.41 -16.57 15.78
N LEU A 434 11.11 -15.59 15.27
CA LEU A 434 10.49 -14.30 15.01
C LEU A 434 9.35 -14.40 13.99
N GLY A 435 9.56 -15.17 12.93
CA GLY A 435 8.54 -15.30 11.90
C GLY A 435 7.27 -15.94 12.42
N GLY A 436 7.43 -16.94 13.30
CA GLY A 436 6.29 -17.65 13.85
C GLY A 436 5.48 -16.86 14.86
N THR A 437 6.05 -15.78 15.40
CA THR A 437 5.33 -14.98 16.41
C THR A 437 4.69 -13.74 15.83
N MET A 438 4.98 -13.39 14.58
CA MET A 438 4.40 -12.19 13.99
C MET A 438 2.99 -12.46 13.51
N ARG A 439 2.05 -11.60 13.93
CA ARG A 439 0.72 -11.64 13.38
C ARG A 439 0.74 -10.87 12.06
N LEU A 440 0.24 -11.51 11.01
CA LEU A 440 0.46 -10.99 9.67
C LEU A 440 -0.74 -11.35 8.80
N GLY A 441 -1.33 -10.33 8.17
CA GLY A 441 -2.43 -10.55 7.25
C GLY A 441 -3.80 -10.34 7.88
N GLY A 442 -4.83 -10.66 7.13
CA GLY A 442 -6.21 -10.41 7.53
C GLY A 442 -6.67 -11.33 8.65
N GLN A 443 -7.25 -10.75 9.68
CA GLN A 443 -7.80 -11.51 10.80
C GLN A 443 -9.08 -10.85 11.27
N GLU A 444 -10.00 -11.67 11.74
CA GLU A 444 -11.28 -11.17 12.23
C GLU A 444 -11.14 -10.58 13.62
N CYS A 445 -11.91 -9.54 13.87
CA CYS A 445 -11.97 -8.86 15.15
C CYS A 445 -13.43 -8.69 15.51
N VAL A 446 -13.78 -9.05 16.75
CA VAL A 446 -15.14 -8.89 17.26
C VAL A 446 -15.20 -7.57 18.02
N LEU A 447 -16.12 -6.69 17.62
CA LEU A 447 -16.23 -5.35 18.18
C LEU A 447 -17.30 -5.32 19.28
N THR A 448 -17.01 -4.54 20.31
CA THR A 448 -17.94 -4.37 21.43
C THR A 448 -19.15 -3.55 20.99
N GLU A 449 -20.33 -4.09 21.23
CA GLU A 449 -21.57 -3.40 20.89
C GLU A 449 -21.63 -2.06 21.64
N GLY A 450 -22.03 -1.01 20.92
CA GLY A 450 -22.13 0.32 21.50
C GLY A 450 -20.85 1.11 21.52
N SER A 451 -19.75 0.51 21.07
CA SER A 451 -18.47 1.25 21.01
C SER A 451 -18.45 2.19 19.82
N ASN A 452 -17.60 3.19 19.90
CA ASN A 452 -17.38 4.10 18.76
C ASN A 452 -16.86 3.33 17.55
N THR A 453 -16.04 2.33 17.78
CA THR A 453 -15.49 1.54 16.68
C THR A 453 -16.58 0.73 15.98
N ALA A 454 -17.45 0.08 16.74
CA ALA A 454 -18.55 -0.67 16.13
C ALA A 454 -19.46 0.26 15.32
N GLU A 455 -19.73 1.44 15.84
CA GLU A 455 -20.53 2.42 15.11
C GLU A 455 -19.83 2.86 13.84
N ALA A 456 -18.52 3.10 13.91
CA ALA A 456 -17.76 3.55 12.74
C ALA A 456 -17.77 2.51 11.62
N TYR A 457 -17.62 1.25 11.97
CA TYR A 457 -17.63 0.18 10.97
C TYR A 457 -19.03 -0.23 10.55
N GLY A 458 -20.03 0.02 11.40
CA GLY A 458 -21.39 -0.42 11.11
C GLY A 458 -21.56 -1.93 11.19
N SER A 459 -20.74 -2.60 11.99
CA SER A 459 -20.71 -4.05 12.06
C SER A 459 -20.14 -4.50 13.40
N GLY A 460 -20.49 -5.69 13.84
CA GLY A 460 -19.92 -6.29 15.04
C GLY A 460 -18.71 -7.15 14.81
N VAL A 461 -18.43 -7.51 13.56
CA VAL A 461 -17.25 -8.31 13.22
C VAL A 461 -16.60 -7.69 11.99
N ILE A 462 -15.29 -7.48 12.06
CA ILE A 462 -14.56 -6.90 10.95
C ILE A 462 -13.33 -7.76 10.65
N THR A 463 -12.78 -7.60 9.46
CA THR A 463 -11.52 -8.24 9.09
C THR A 463 -10.55 -7.15 8.70
N GLU A 464 -9.41 -7.11 9.38
CA GLU A 464 -8.37 -6.13 9.06
C GLU A 464 -7.01 -6.82 9.10
N ARG A 465 -6.02 -6.18 8.49
CA ARG A 465 -4.70 -6.77 8.33
C ARG A 465 -3.77 -6.36 9.45
N HIS A 466 -2.98 -7.32 9.92
CA HIS A 466 -2.03 -7.13 11.01
C HIS A 466 -0.60 -7.23 10.50
N ARG A 467 0.31 -6.56 11.20
CA ARG A 467 1.75 -6.72 10.99
C ARG A 467 2.46 -6.26 12.27
N HIS A 468 2.54 -7.16 13.25
CA HIS A 468 3.16 -6.82 14.53
C HIS A 468 3.47 -8.07 15.34
N ARG A 469 4.39 -7.93 16.31
CA ARG A 469 4.75 -9.01 17.22
C ARG A 469 4.28 -8.76 18.64
N TYR A 470 4.12 -7.52 19.04
CA TYR A 470 3.81 -7.15 20.43
C TYR A 470 2.32 -6.93 20.58
N GLU A 471 1.80 -7.31 21.75
CA GLU A 471 0.37 -7.29 22.05
C GLU A 471 0.13 -6.70 23.42
N VAL A 472 -1.07 -6.22 23.67
CA VAL A 472 -1.49 -5.83 25.00
C VAL A 472 -1.46 -7.05 25.91
N ASN A 473 -0.86 -6.89 27.08
CA ASN A 473 -0.75 -7.98 28.05
C ASN A 473 -2.11 -8.23 28.70
N SER A 474 -2.75 -9.34 28.36
CA SER A 474 -4.10 -9.62 28.80
C SER A 474 -4.23 -9.71 30.31
N SER A 475 -3.17 -10.09 31.00
CA SER A 475 -3.25 -10.22 32.47
C SER A 475 -3.41 -8.87 33.16
N LEU A 476 -3.04 -7.78 32.52
CA LEU A 476 -3.16 -6.44 33.09
C LEU A 476 -4.41 -5.69 32.63
N VAL A 477 -5.17 -6.28 31.71
CA VAL A 477 -6.35 -5.62 31.15
C VAL A 477 -7.44 -5.34 32.21
N PRO A 478 -7.71 -6.24 33.19
CA PRO A 478 -8.75 -5.89 34.17
C PRO A 478 -8.50 -4.58 34.93
N GLU A 479 -7.25 -4.30 35.27
CA GLU A 479 -6.94 -3.05 35.96
C GLU A 479 -7.11 -1.85 35.04
N LEU A 480 -6.77 -2.01 33.76
CA LEU A 480 -6.97 -0.93 32.79
C LEU A 480 -8.44 -0.64 32.62
N GLU A 481 -9.27 -1.69 32.52
CA GLU A 481 -10.71 -1.53 32.38
C GLU A 481 -11.32 -0.86 33.62
N LYS A 482 -10.87 -1.25 34.78
CA LYS A 482 -11.34 -0.68 36.02
C LYS A 482 -11.06 0.82 36.09
N ALA A 483 -9.95 1.25 35.51
CA ALA A 483 -9.60 2.66 35.48
C ALA A 483 -10.31 3.45 34.38
N GLY A 484 -11.07 2.77 33.50
CA GLY A 484 -11.88 3.44 32.51
C GLY A 484 -11.53 3.21 31.07
N LEU A 485 -10.56 2.35 30.77
CA LEU A 485 -10.24 2.04 29.39
C LEU A 485 -11.26 1.04 28.87
N ARG A 486 -11.84 1.30 27.70
CA ARG A 486 -12.78 0.37 27.09
C ARG A 486 -12.05 -0.55 26.12
N ILE A 487 -12.24 -1.85 26.26
CA ILE A 487 -11.77 -2.80 25.28
C ILE A 487 -12.87 -2.90 24.23
N ALA A 488 -12.64 -2.28 23.09
CA ALA A 488 -13.66 -2.15 22.05
C ALA A 488 -13.58 -3.22 20.99
N GLY A 489 -12.51 -4.00 20.97
CA GLY A 489 -12.38 -5.09 20.01
C GLY A 489 -11.43 -6.15 20.52
N ARG A 490 -11.75 -7.41 20.20
CA ARG A 490 -10.92 -8.55 20.60
C ARG A 490 -10.83 -9.53 19.43
N SER A 491 -9.78 -10.35 19.44
CA SER A 491 -9.69 -11.45 18.50
C SER A 491 -10.90 -12.40 18.70
N VAL A 492 -11.16 -13.24 17.70
CA VAL A 492 -12.34 -14.11 17.71
C VAL A 492 -12.36 -15.00 18.94
N ASP A 493 -11.19 -15.51 19.37
CA ASP A 493 -11.11 -16.34 20.56
C ASP A 493 -11.20 -15.55 21.87
N GLY A 494 -11.26 -14.22 21.79
CA GLY A 494 -11.36 -13.36 22.95
C GLY A 494 -10.06 -13.14 23.71
N GLU A 495 -8.96 -13.68 23.24
CA GLU A 495 -7.71 -13.67 23.98
C GLU A 495 -6.89 -12.39 23.80
N LEU A 496 -7.01 -11.75 22.65
CA LEU A 496 -6.14 -10.63 22.32
C LEU A 496 -6.95 -9.35 22.16
N VAL A 497 -6.42 -8.27 22.70
CA VAL A 497 -7.03 -6.94 22.60
C VAL A 497 -6.67 -6.35 21.25
N GLU A 498 -7.68 -5.98 20.48
CA GLU A 498 -7.47 -5.42 19.15
C GLU A 498 -7.78 -3.94 19.04
N VAL A 499 -8.73 -3.45 19.86
CA VAL A 499 -9.13 -2.04 19.82
C VAL A 499 -9.39 -1.58 21.24
N VAL A 500 -8.89 -0.37 21.55
CA VAL A 500 -9.20 0.28 22.83
C VAL A 500 -9.80 1.66 22.58
N GLU A 501 -10.60 2.12 23.51
CA GLU A 501 -11.22 3.44 23.47
C GLU A 501 -11.17 4.08 24.85
N VAL A 502 -11.15 5.41 24.86
CA VAL A 502 -11.40 6.16 26.08
C VAL A 502 -12.81 6.73 25.93
N PRO A 503 -13.80 6.14 26.63
CA PRO A 503 -15.20 6.55 26.38
C PRO A 503 -15.52 7.97 26.83
N ASP A 504 -14.85 8.48 27.84
CA ASP A 504 -15.09 9.84 28.33
C ASP A 504 -14.23 10.83 27.55
N HIS A 505 -14.47 10.92 26.25
CA HIS A 505 -13.65 11.70 25.34
C HIS A 505 -14.47 11.87 24.05
N PRO A 506 -14.33 12.98 23.36
CA PRO A 506 -15.11 13.16 22.12
C PRO A 506 -14.90 12.05 21.09
N TRP A 507 -13.66 11.60 20.91
CA TRP A 507 -13.39 10.46 20.04
C TRP A 507 -11.94 10.03 20.25
N PHE A 508 -11.74 8.88 20.88
CA PHE A 508 -10.41 8.37 21.16
C PHE A 508 -10.44 6.87 20.89
N VAL A 509 -9.86 6.47 19.77
CA VAL A 509 -9.88 5.08 19.33
C VAL A 509 -8.46 4.69 18.93
N ALA A 510 -8.05 3.48 19.30
CA ALA A 510 -6.76 2.97 18.87
C ALA A 510 -6.90 1.49 18.56
N CYS A 511 -6.26 1.06 17.47
CA CYS A 511 -6.38 -0.31 16.99
C CYS A 511 -5.00 -0.93 16.78
N GLN A 512 -4.94 -2.26 16.96
CA GLN A 512 -3.69 -3.00 16.78
C GLN A 512 -3.40 -3.26 15.30
N PHE A 513 -4.46 -3.42 14.52
CA PHE A 513 -4.33 -3.72 13.10
C PHE A 513 -4.07 -2.46 12.29
N HIS A 514 -3.90 -2.64 10.98
CA HIS A 514 -3.61 -1.55 10.04
C HIS A 514 -4.83 -1.33 9.13
N PRO A 515 -5.78 -0.51 9.55
CA PRO A 515 -6.99 -0.32 8.74
C PRO A 515 -6.73 0.42 7.44
N GLU A 516 -5.59 1.09 7.35
CA GLU A 516 -5.26 1.84 6.13
C GLU A 516 -5.12 0.93 4.91
N PHE A 517 -4.82 -0.36 5.12
CA PHE A 517 -4.62 -1.26 3.99
C PHE A 517 -5.92 -1.64 3.28
N THR A 518 -7.07 -1.40 3.91
CA THR A 518 -8.35 -1.75 3.28
C THR A 518 -9.17 -0.53 2.86
N SER A 519 -8.62 0.67 2.99
CA SER A 519 -9.33 1.87 2.55
C SER A 519 -9.18 2.05 1.04
N THR A 520 -10.27 2.46 0.38
CA THR A 520 -10.24 2.74 -1.06
C THR A 520 -10.91 4.07 -1.35
N PRO A 521 -10.54 4.72 -2.46
CA PRO A 521 -11.13 6.04 -2.72
C PRO A 521 -12.62 5.99 -3.04
N ARG A 522 -13.08 4.94 -3.72
CA ARG A 522 -14.50 4.86 -4.08
C ARG A 522 -15.38 4.52 -2.90
N ASP A 523 -14.90 3.69 -1.98
CA ASP A 523 -15.71 3.22 -0.85
C ASP A 523 -15.38 3.92 0.47
N GLY A 524 -14.19 4.51 0.59
CA GLY A 524 -13.72 5.05 1.85
C GLY A 524 -13.41 3.95 2.86
N HIS A 525 -13.46 4.32 4.13
CA HIS A 525 -13.23 3.38 5.23
C HIS A 525 -13.89 3.95 6.48
N GLY A 526 -14.71 3.14 7.12
CA GLY A 526 -15.52 3.62 8.24
C GLY A 526 -14.73 4.24 9.37
N LEU A 527 -13.60 3.63 9.75
CA LEU A 527 -12.83 4.15 10.88
C LEU A 527 -12.22 5.52 10.57
N PHE A 528 -11.64 5.66 9.38
CA PHE A 528 -11.06 6.95 8.99
C PHE A 528 -12.13 8.00 8.78
N SER A 529 -13.28 7.61 8.26
CA SER A 529 -14.39 8.53 8.10
C SER A 529 -14.86 9.07 9.45
N ALA A 530 -14.98 8.19 10.45
CA ALA A 530 -15.38 8.62 11.79
C ALA A 530 -14.34 9.55 12.42
N PHE A 531 -13.05 9.25 12.20
CA PHE A 531 -11.98 10.09 12.72
C PHE A 531 -12.05 11.50 12.12
N ILE A 532 -12.20 11.60 10.81
CA ILE A 532 -12.28 12.92 10.16
C ILE A 532 -13.56 13.64 10.59
N ASN A 533 -14.66 12.91 10.75
CA ASN A 533 -15.88 13.53 11.26
C ASN A 533 -15.65 14.13 12.66
N ALA A 534 -14.97 13.39 13.51
CA ALA A 534 -14.66 13.91 14.86
C ALA A 534 -13.76 15.16 14.78
N ALA A 535 -12.78 15.14 13.85
CA ALA A 535 -11.92 16.31 13.67
C ALA A 535 -12.72 17.52 13.20
N LEU A 536 -13.65 17.32 12.25
CA LEU A 536 -14.49 18.40 11.77
C LEU A 536 -15.36 18.98 12.88
N ASN A 537 -15.84 18.12 13.77
CA ASN A 537 -16.67 18.56 14.89
C ASN A 537 -15.86 19.26 15.98
N ASN A 538 -14.56 19.16 15.95
CA ASN A 538 -13.69 19.77 16.94
C ASN A 538 -13.15 21.15 16.52
N LYS A 539 -13.56 21.64 15.37
CA LYS A 539 -13.07 22.94 14.91
C LYS A 539 -13.61 24.08 15.74
#